data_b9ad65590eb7b4d4c371ebb1a3e8431f
#
_entry.id   b9ad65590eb7b4d4c371ebb1a3e8431f
#
_cell.length_a   1.000
_cell.length_b   1.000
_cell.length_c   1.000
_cell.angle_alpha   90.00
_cell.angle_beta   90.00
_cell.angle_gamma   90.00
#
_symmetry.space_group_name_H-M   'P 1'
#
loop_
_entity.id
_entity.type
_entity.pdbx_description
1 polymer ?
#
loop_
_entity_poly.entity_id
_entity_poly.type
_entity_poly.pdbx_seq_one_letter_code
_entity_poly.pdbx_strand_id
1 'polypeptide(L)'
;MTPTDIIVILGGLALIGGIAWFFWGPRQSGFRASLTSGGYQEAMILVKGGYTPDVIVVQHGRPVRLSFRREETAACSEMVVFGDFGKSARLPEGETVAVEFLPEDPGEYEFTCQMGMLRGKLVVE
;
A
#
# COMPACT_ATOMS: atom_id res chain seq x y z
N MET A 1 -29.65 -21.69 35.71
CA MET A 1 -29.30 -20.41 35.12
C MET A 1 -30.54 -19.53 35.05
N THR A 2 -30.42 -18.33 35.57
CA THR A 2 -31.51 -17.35 35.46
C THR A 2 -31.44 -16.67 34.07
N PRO A 3 -32.55 -16.12 33.56
CA PRO A 3 -32.57 -15.38 32.31
C PRO A 3 -31.56 -14.23 32.29
N THR A 4 -31.29 -13.62 33.44
CA THR A 4 -30.29 -12.54 33.58
C THR A 4 -28.89 -13.05 33.31
N ASP A 5 -28.54 -14.24 33.77
CA ASP A 5 -27.21 -14.85 33.53
C ASP A 5 -26.99 -15.11 32.05
N ILE A 6 -28.03 -15.57 31.35
CA ILE A 6 -27.97 -15.81 29.89
C ILE A 6 -27.74 -14.51 29.13
N ILE A 7 -28.43 -13.44 29.52
CA ILE A 7 -28.27 -12.12 28.88
C ILE A 7 -26.87 -11.58 29.07
N VAL A 8 -26.32 -11.71 30.28
CA VAL A 8 -24.92 -11.26 30.56
C VAL A 8 -23.92 -12.06 29.76
N ILE A 9 -24.06 -13.38 29.68
CA ILE A 9 -23.15 -14.25 28.90
C ILE A 9 -23.23 -13.90 27.42
N LEU A 10 -24.41 -13.76 26.85
CA LEU A 10 -24.57 -13.41 25.43
C LEU A 10 -24.03 -12.01 25.14
N GLY A 11 -24.27 -11.04 26.00
CA GLY A 11 -23.70 -9.70 25.87
C GLY A 11 -22.17 -9.68 25.93
N GLY A 12 -21.59 -10.46 26.85
CA GLY A 12 -20.14 -10.60 26.99
C GLY A 12 -19.52 -11.26 25.76
N LEU A 13 -20.13 -12.33 25.24
CA LEU A 13 -19.66 -13.02 24.04
C LEU A 13 -19.76 -12.12 22.80
N ALA A 14 -20.81 -11.33 22.67
CA ALA A 14 -20.97 -10.38 21.58
C ALA A 14 -19.89 -9.28 21.61
N LEU A 15 -19.57 -8.76 22.80
CA LEU A 15 -18.49 -7.80 22.99
C LEU A 15 -17.12 -8.38 22.62
N ILE A 16 -16.82 -9.57 23.10
CA ILE A 16 -15.54 -10.27 22.80
C ILE A 16 -15.44 -10.52 21.30
N GLY A 17 -16.50 -11.00 20.67
CA GLY A 17 -16.53 -11.22 19.22
C GLY A 17 -16.35 -9.94 18.43
N GLY A 18 -16.99 -8.85 18.85
CA GLY A 18 -16.85 -7.53 18.22
C GLY A 18 -15.43 -6.97 18.33
N ILE A 19 -14.82 -7.09 19.51
CA ILE A 19 -13.44 -6.66 19.74
C ILE A 19 -12.46 -7.51 18.91
N ALA A 20 -12.62 -8.84 18.93
CA ALA A 20 -11.78 -9.73 18.15
C ALA A 20 -11.89 -9.45 16.65
N TRP A 21 -13.10 -9.20 16.16
CA TRP A 21 -13.32 -8.85 14.76
C TRP A 21 -12.68 -7.49 14.41
N PHE A 22 -12.74 -6.52 15.31
CA PHE A 22 -12.12 -5.22 15.14
C PHE A 22 -10.59 -5.32 15.05
N PHE A 23 -9.96 -6.16 15.89
CA PHE A 23 -8.51 -6.31 15.90
C PHE A 23 -7.97 -7.29 14.86
N TRP A 24 -8.72 -8.35 14.53
CA TRP A 24 -8.29 -9.42 13.61
C TRP A 24 -9.06 -9.43 12.29
N GLY A 25 -10.00 -8.53 12.13
CA GLY A 25 -10.73 -8.38 10.89
C GLY A 25 -9.84 -7.89 9.74
N PRO A 26 -10.30 -8.04 8.49
CA PRO A 26 -9.53 -7.58 7.34
C PRO A 26 -9.29 -6.08 7.43
N ARG A 27 -8.05 -5.71 7.64
CA ARG A 27 -7.64 -4.32 7.61
C ARG A 27 -7.25 -3.97 6.19
N GLN A 28 -8.06 -3.18 5.54
CA GLN A 28 -7.68 -2.55 4.29
C GLN A 28 -6.84 -1.31 4.60
N SER A 29 -5.56 -1.52 4.84
CA SER A 29 -4.62 -0.43 5.10
C SER A 29 -3.82 -0.11 3.85
N GLY A 30 -4.49 0.36 2.79
CA GLY A 30 -3.83 0.74 1.57
C GLY A 30 -4.55 0.32 0.31
N PHE A 31 -4.03 0.77 -0.82
CA PHE A 31 -4.54 0.43 -2.14
C PHE A 31 -3.94 -0.90 -2.59
N ARG A 32 -4.80 -1.87 -2.86
CA ARG A 32 -4.35 -3.17 -3.37
C ARG A 32 -4.20 -3.10 -4.89
N ALA A 33 -3.01 -3.41 -5.39
CA ALA A 33 -2.73 -3.42 -6.81
C ALA A 33 -3.58 -4.47 -7.55
N SER A 34 -4.06 -4.12 -8.73
CA SER A 34 -4.89 -4.98 -9.56
C SER A 34 -4.04 -5.83 -10.48
N LEU A 35 -4.41 -7.12 -10.65
CA LEU A 35 -3.77 -7.97 -11.63
C LEU A 35 -4.27 -7.61 -13.05
N THR A 36 -3.32 -7.48 -13.97
CA THR A 36 -3.63 -7.27 -15.38
C THR A 36 -3.53 -8.57 -16.17
N SER A 37 -3.98 -8.55 -17.41
CA SER A 37 -3.91 -9.69 -18.32
C SER A 37 -2.47 -10.15 -18.63
N GLY A 38 -1.48 -9.28 -18.41
CA GLY A 38 -0.06 -9.62 -18.58
C GLY A 38 0.60 -10.26 -17.36
N GLY A 39 -0.15 -10.52 -16.28
CA GLY A 39 0.38 -11.08 -15.04
C GLY A 39 1.04 -10.06 -14.11
N TYR A 40 1.04 -8.79 -14.48
CA TYR A 40 1.55 -7.70 -13.63
C TYR A 40 0.50 -7.22 -12.65
N GLN A 41 0.93 -6.93 -11.45
CA GLN A 41 0.12 -6.19 -10.48
C GLN A 41 0.32 -4.70 -10.76
N GLU A 42 -0.72 -4.01 -11.18
CA GLU A 42 -0.63 -2.60 -11.54
C GLU A 42 -1.34 -1.70 -10.54
N ALA A 43 -0.72 -0.56 -10.24
CA ALA A 43 -1.31 0.52 -9.47
C ALA A 43 -0.85 1.85 -10.03
N MET A 44 -1.71 2.86 -9.95
CA MET A 44 -1.36 4.22 -10.35
C MET A 44 -1.18 5.07 -9.10
N ILE A 45 -0.08 5.81 -9.05
CA ILE A 45 0.24 6.69 -7.95
C ILE A 45 0.33 8.12 -8.47
N LEU A 46 -0.49 8.99 -7.90
CA LEU A 46 -0.45 10.42 -8.21
C LEU A 46 0.58 11.10 -7.31
N VAL A 47 1.50 11.84 -7.90
CA VAL A 47 2.53 12.60 -7.19
C VAL A 47 2.15 14.07 -7.21
N LYS A 48 1.54 14.52 -6.12
CA LYS A 48 1.12 15.91 -5.93
C LYS A 48 1.10 16.23 -4.44
N GLY A 49 2.14 16.87 -3.95
CA GLY A 49 2.33 17.15 -2.52
C GLY A 49 2.54 15.90 -1.67
N GLY A 50 2.81 14.78 -2.29
CA GLY A 50 2.94 13.47 -1.69
C GLY A 50 2.53 12.38 -2.66
N TYR A 51 2.50 11.14 -2.19
CA TYR A 51 2.04 10.01 -3.01
C TYR A 51 0.60 9.64 -2.64
N THR A 52 -0.25 9.51 -3.65
CA THR A 52 -1.66 9.12 -3.47
C THR A 52 -1.98 7.96 -4.41
N PRO A 53 -2.31 6.77 -3.92
CA PRO A 53 -2.25 6.36 -2.51
C PRO A 53 -0.81 6.26 -1.99
N ASP A 54 -0.61 6.50 -0.70
CA ASP A 54 0.71 6.44 -0.05
C ASP A 54 1.06 5.04 0.47
N VAL A 55 0.10 4.13 0.48
CA VAL A 55 0.29 2.72 0.85
C VAL A 55 -0.24 1.83 -0.27
N ILE A 56 0.63 0.98 -0.80
CA ILE A 56 0.31 0.04 -1.88
C ILE A 56 0.52 -1.38 -1.35
N VAL A 57 -0.46 -2.25 -1.56
CA VAL A 57 -0.38 -3.67 -1.18
C VAL A 57 -0.25 -4.52 -2.44
N VAL A 58 0.80 -5.33 -2.49
CA VAL A 58 1.09 -6.26 -3.61
C VAL A 58 1.40 -7.65 -3.07
N GLN A 59 1.41 -8.65 -3.96
CA GLN A 59 1.76 -10.03 -3.62
C GLN A 59 3.19 -10.34 -4.03
N HIS A 60 3.91 -11.10 -3.21
CA HIS A 60 5.25 -11.57 -3.55
C HIS A 60 5.22 -12.63 -4.66
N GLY A 61 6.34 -12.77 -5.37
CA GLY A 61 6.48 -13.75 -6.44
C GLY A 61 5.77 -13.38 -7.74
N ARG A 62 5.17 -12.19 -7.83
CA ARG A 62 4.53 -11.69 -9.05
C ARG A 62 5.08 -10.31 -9.41
N PRO A 63 5.33 -10.06 -10.70
CA PRO A 63 5.87 -8.76 -11.11
C PRO A 63 4.88 -7.64 -10.80
N VAL A 64 5.42 -6.50 -10.40
CA VAL A 64 4.67 -5.30 -10.04
C VAL A 64 5.04 -4.18 -10.99
N ARG A 65 4.03 -3.47 -11.48
CA ARG A 65 4.19 -2.26 -12.28
C ARG A 65 3.49 -1.12 -11.59
N LEU A 66 4.24 -0.18 -11.04
CA LEU A 66 3.71 1.02 -10.42
C LEU A 66 3.86 2.19 -11.38
N SER A 67 2.74 2.79 -11.77
CA SER A 67 2.71 3.95 -12.66
C SER A 67 2.62 5.22 -11.83
N PHE A 68 3.62 6.09 -11.95
CA PHE A 68 3.68 7.36 -11.25
C PHE A 68 3.35 8.48 -12.20
N ARG A 69 2.38 9.30 -11.84
CA ARG A 69 2.04 10.52 -12.57
C ARG A 69 2.35 11.72 -11.69
N ARG A 70 3.29 12.54 -12.13
CA ARG A 70 3.67 13.74 -11.41
C ARG A 70 2.85 14.93 -11.92
N GLU A 71 2.13 15.57 -11.00
CA GLU A 71 1.31 16.75 -11.29
C GLU A 71 1.75 17.98 -10.49
N GLU A 72 3.04 18.02 -10.11
CA GLU A 72 3.62 19.16 -9.39
C GLU A 72 4.99 19.51 -9.93
N THR A 73 5.45 20.74 -9.64
CA THR A 73 6.74 21.26 -10.10
C THR A 73 7.84 21.18 -9.04
N ALA A 74 7.51 20.72 -7.84
CA ALA A 74 8.48 20.64 -6.74
C ALA A 74 9.65 19.72 -7.09
N ALA A 75 10.88 20.22 -6.91
CA ALA A 75 12.09 19.47 -7.27
C ALA A 75 12.24 18.15 -6.49
N CYS A 76 11.71 18.08 -5.27
CA CYS A 76 11.79 16.86 -4.46
C CYS A 76 10.99 15.69 -5.03
N SER A 77 10.01 15.92 -5.90
CA SER A 77 9.21 14.86 -6.52
C SER A 77 9.75 14.43 -7.89
N GLU A 78 10.92 14.91 -8.29
CA GLU A 78 11.53 14.62 -9.59
C GLU A 78 11.93 13.15 -9.75
N MET A 79 12.29 12.48 -8.67
CA MET A 79 12.67 11.06 -8.67
C MET A 79 11.96 10.28 -7.59
N VAL A 80 11.62 9.04 -7.90
CA VAL A 80 11.17 8.06 -6.91
C VAL A 80 12.25 6.99 -6.75
N VAL A 81 12.54 6.61 -5.51
CA VAL A 81 13.58 5.65 -5.16
C VAL A 81 12.99 4.49 -4.37
N PHE A 82 13.17 3.28 -4.88
CA PHE A 82 12.86 2.02 -4.20
C PHE A 82 14.18 1.40 -3.74
N GLY A 83 14.72 1.88 -2.62
CA GLY A 83 16.04 1.49 -2.15
C GLY A 83 16.20 0.00 -1.89
N ASP A 84 15.15 -0.64 -1.36
CA ASP A 84 15.16 -2.07 -1.05
C ASP A 84 15.19 -2.96 -2.30
N PHE A 85 14.76 -2.44 -3.44
CA PHE A 85 14.76 -3.17 -4.71
C PHE A 85 15.86 -2.70 -5.67
N GLY A 86 16.64 -1.72 -5.27
CA GLY A 86 17.67 -1.14 -6.12
C GLY A 86 17.12 -0.44 -7.36
N LYS A 87 15.89 0.05 -7.31
CA LYS A 87 15.21 0.70 -8.42
C LYS A 87 15.01 2.19 -8.14
N SER A 88 15.12 2.98 -9.18
CA SER A 88 14.78 4.41 -9.14
C SER A 88 14.27 4.84 -10.51
N ALA A 89 13.43 5.87 -10.52
CA ALA A 89 12.91 6.41 -11.76
C ALA A 89 12.79 7.93 -11.68
N ARG A 90 13.08 8.58 -12.79
CA ARG A 90 12.86 10.01 -12.92
C ARG A 90 11.43 10.27 -13.37
N LEU A 91 10.76 11.21 -12.70
CA LEU A 91 9.37 11.55 -12.96
C LEU A 91 9.28 12.93 -13.61
N PRO A 92 9.18 13.02 -14.93
CA PRO A 92 8.92 14.29 -15.59
C PRO A 92 7.52 14.81 -15.25
N GLU A 93 7.38 16.11 -15.13
CA GLU A 93 6.09 16.75 -14.86
C GLU A 93 5.08 16.45 -15.97
N GLY A 94 3.87 16.05 -15.57
CA GLY A 94 2.78 15.78 -16.51
C GLY A 94 2.88 14.47 -17.27
N GLU A 95 3.91 13.66 -17.02
CA GLU A 95 4.10 12.37 -17.67
C GLU A 95 3.89 11.22 -16.69
N THR A 96 3.48 10.09 -17.23
CA THR A 96 3.34 8.84 -16.46
C THR A 96 4.55 7.95 -16.70
N VAL A 97 5.23 7.57 -15.63
CA VAL A 97 6.40 6.69 -15.67
C VAL A 97 6.07 5.41 -14.89
N ALA A 98 6.29 4.26 -15.53
CA ALA A 98 6.08 2.98 -14.89
C ALA A 98 7.39 2.45 -14.30
N VAL A 99 7.32 1.98 -13.05
CA VAL A 99 8.42 1.29 -12.38
C VAL A 99 8.03 -0.17 -12.22
N GLU A 100 8.86 -1.07 -12.75
CA GLU A 100 8.62 -2.50 -12.73
C GLU A 100 9.65 -3.19 -11.84
N PHE A 101 9.18 -4.11 -11.00
CA PHE A 101 10.06 -4.92 -10.16
C PHE A 101 9.33 -6.20 -9.73
N LEU A 102 10.11 -7.17 -9.27
CA LEU A 102 9.60 -8.45 -8.76
C LEU A 102 9.92 -8.55 -7.27
N PRO A 103 8.92 -8.39 -6.38
CA PRO A 103 9.12 -8.60 -4.96
C PRO A 103 9.19 -10.10 -4.66
N GLU A 104 10.29 -10.56 -4.08
CA GLU A 104 10.51 -11.96 -3.76
C GLU A 104 10.13 -12.30 -2.31
N ASP A 105 10.32 -11.36 -1.39
CA ASP A 105 10.09 -11.57 0.03
C ASP A 105 8.93 -10.72 0.55
N PRO A 106 8.00 -11.31 1.33
CA PRO A 106 6.97 -10.53 2.00
C PRO A 106 7.57 -9.58 3.03
N GLY A 107 6.94 -8.43 3.23
CA GLY A 107 7.38 -7.45 4.19
C GLY A 107 6.87 -6.05 3.86
N GLU A 108 7.30 -5.09 4.65
CA GLU A 108 7.00 -3.69 4.45
C GLU A 108 8.25 -2.97 3.92
N TYR A 109 8.08 -2.26 2.82
CA TYR A 109 9.14 -1.52 2.16
C TYR A 109 8.69 -0.07 1.96
N GLU A 110 9.64 0.83 1.87
CA GLU A 110 9.36 2.23 1.60
C GLU A 110 9.87 2.64 0.24
N PHE A 111 9.12 3.51 -0.42
CA PHE A 111 9.62 4.27 -1.57
C PHE A 111 9.59 5.76 -1.23
N THR A 112 10.63 6.47 -1.64
CA THR A 112 10.82 7.87 -1.26
C THR A 112 11.16 8.70 -2.49
N CYS A 113 11.05 10.02 -2.37
CA CYS A 113 11.66 10.92 -3.33
C CYS A 113 13.18 11.00 -3.11
N GLN A 114 13.89 11.63 -4.03
CA GLN A 114 15.34 11.78 -4.00
C GLN A 114 15.84 12.37 -2.67
N MET A 115 15.11 13.30 -2.09
CA MET A 115 15.50 13.97 -0.84
C MET A 115 14.88 13.33 0.41
N GLY A 116 14.05 12.31 0.26
CA GLY A 116 13.39 11.63 1.36
C GLY A 116 12.26 12.42 2.03
N MET A 117 11.82 13.52 1.43
CA MET A 117 10.74 14.37 1.97
C MET A 117 9.36 13.80 1.70
N LEU A 118 9.20 13.07 0.59
CA LEU A 118 7.99 12.34 0.25
C LEU A 118 8.23 10.86 0.47
N ARG A 119 7.31 10.21 1.15
CA ARG A 119 7.42 8.77 1.47
C ARG A 119 6.13 8.04 1.17
N GLY A 120 6.26 6.85 0.63
CA GLY A 120 5.17 5.92 0.48
C GLY A 120 5.57 4.55 1.02
N LYS A 121 4.59 3.71 1.31
CA LYS A 121 4.80 2.37 1.84
C LYS A 121 4.34 1.32 0.84
N LEU A 122 5.17 0.33 0.60
CA LEU A 122 4.85 -0.84 -0.19
C LEU A 122 4.76 -2.04 0.75
N VAL A 123 3.57 -2.63 0.83
CA VAL A 123 3.34 -3.83 1.63
C VAL A 123 3.32 -5.03 0.69
N VAL A 124 4.24 -5.96 0.87
CA VAL A 124 4.32 -7.20 0.10
C VAL A 124 3.80 -8.35 0.95
N GLU A 125 2.75 -8.98 0.48
CA GLU A 125 2.10 -10.10 1.18
C GLU A 125 2.52 -11.47 0.65
#